data_bf790c2a4cdfd36e17f80572b79c2f81
#
_entry.id   bf790c2a4cdfd36e17f80572b79c2f81
#
_cell.length_a   1.000
_cell.length_b   1.000
_cell.length_c   1.000
_cell.angle_alpha   90.00
_cell.angle_beta   90.00
_cell.angle_gamma   90.00
#
_symmetry.space_group_name_H-M   'P 1'
#
loop_
_entity.id
_entity.type
_entity.pdbx_description
1 polymer ?
#
loop_
_entity_poly.entity_id
_entity_poly.type
_entity_poly.pdbx_seq_one_letter_code
_entity_poly.pdbx_strand_id
1 'polypeptide(L)'
;MNPDETRIAFQGRLLALSVERWGDHEREIVEHPGAVAIVAVDGDGWVTLVRQLREPARRKLLEIPAGTREPGEDPLECARRELREECGLTGGDWRELATFFTTPGFCREYMHLYAAEGVERGESAPDADEELELVRWRVDDIEPRLGEIEDASTLVGLLLYLNERRTGRT
;
A
#
# COMPACT_ATOMS: atom_id res chain seq x y z
N MET A 1 17.73 13.50 14.15
CA MET A 1 17.90 14.91 13.76
C MET A 1 16.52 15.54 13.69
N ASN A 2 16.34 16.75 14.21
CA ASN A 2 15.07 17.48 14.21
C ASN A 2 15.27 18.81 13.50
N PRO A 3 14.22 19.39 12.88
CA PRO A 3 14.27 20.73 12.34
C PRO A 3 14.43 21.78 13.46
N ASP A 4 14.97 22.96 13.13
CA ASP A 4 15.06 24.07 14.05
C ASP A 4 13.70 24.72 14.33
N GLU A 5 12.82 24.69 13.32
CA GLU A 5 11.47 25.25 13.37
C GLU A 5 10.56 24.51 12.40
N THR A 6 9.29 24.33 12.77
CA THR A 6 8.25 23.74 11.94
C THR A 6 7.02 24.64 11.97
N ARG A 7 6.46 24.94 10.79
CA ARG A 7 5.15 25.60 10.67
C ARG A 7 4.26 24.82 9.71
N ILE A 8 2.97 24.73 10.01
CA ILE A 8 1.97 24.14 9.10
C ILE A 8 1.56 25.22 8.08
N ALA A 9 1.82 24.97 6.81
CA ALA A 9 1.41 25.83 5.70
C ALA A 9 0.00 25.52 5.21
N PHE A 10 -0.41 24.23 5.29
CA PHE A 10 -1.76 23.79 4.94
C PHE A 10 -2.15 22.59 5.81
N GLN A 11 -3.41 22.57 6.24
CA GLN A 11 -3.99 21.44 6.94
C GLN A 11 -5.24 20.98 6.20
N GLY A 12 -5.18 19.79 5.61
CA GLY A 12 -6.29 19.09 4.99
C GLY A 12 -6.92 18.05 5.93
N ARG A 13 -7.84 17.27 5.39
CA ARG A 13 -8.48 16.16 6.12
C ARG A 13 -7.51 14.98 6.30
N LEU A 14 -6.80 14.60 5.25
CA LEU A 14 -5.87 13.46 5.24
C LEU A 14 -4.42 13.92 5.38
N LEU A 15 -4.04 14.95 4.66
CA LEU A 15 -2.66 15.42 4.55
C LEU A 15 -2.49 16.79 5.18
N ALA A 16 -1.27 17.09 5.64
CA ALA A 16 -0.83 18.44 5.91
C ALA A 16 0.44 18.77 5.11
N LEU A 17 0.66 20.05 4.84
CA LEU A 17 1.93 20.54 4.32
C LEU A 17 2.63 21.31 5.44
N SER A 18 3.76 20.81 5.88
CA SER A 18 4.66 21.52 6.80
C SER A 18 5.81 22.17 6.04
N VAL A 19 6.31 23.28 6.60
CA VAL A 19 7.57 23.89 6.18
C VAL A 19 8.51 23.85 7.37
N GLU A 20 9.63 23.19 7.19
CA GLU A 20 10.65 22.97 8.20
C GLU A 20 11.93 23.71 7.87
N ARG A 21 12.51 24.39 8.87
CA ARG A 21 13.84 24.99 8.74
C ARG A 21 14.91 24.04 9.29
N TRP A 22 15.92 23.82 8.46
CA TRP A 22 17.08 22.99 8.74
C TRP A 22 18.35 23.79 8.48
N GLY A 23 18.86 24.50 9.50
CA GLY A 23 19.94 25.47 9.33
C GLY A 23 19.52 26.57 8.36
N ASP A 24 20.26 26.72 7.27
CA ASP A 24 20.02 27.75 6.24
C ASP A 24 19.01 27.32 5.15
N HIS A 25 18.33 26.17 5.32
CA HIS A 25 17.41 25.64 4.31
C HIS A 25 16.00 25.48 4.83
N GLU A 26 15.02 25.80 4.00
CA GLU A 26 13.63 25.40 4.20
C GLU A 26 13.29 24.16 3.36
N ARG A 27 12.38 23.31 3.89
CA ARG A 27 11.86 22.13 3.23
C ARG A 27 10.35 22.08 3.36
N GLU A 28 9.68 21.88 2.25
CA GLU A 28 8.25 21.62 2.18
C GLU A 28 8.05 20.11 2.30
N ILE A 29 7.26 19.69 3.28
CA ILE A 29 7.07 18.28 3.62
C ILE A 29 5.58 17.98 3.67
N VAL A 30 5.17 16.96 2.92
CA VAL A 30 3.84 16.39 3.03
C VAL A 30 3.81 15.45 4.22
N GLU A 31 3.01 15.79 5.21
CA GLU A 31 2.72 14.94 6.37
C GLU A 31 1.67 13.90 5.99
N HIS A 32 1.97 12.63 6.22
CA HIS A 32 1.10 11.50 5.92
C HIS A 32 1.05 10.54 7.11
N PRO A 33 -0.12 9.97 7.47
CA PRO A 33 -0.25 9.07 8.64
C PRO A 33 0.43 7.71 8.45
N GLY A 34 0.92 7.42 7.26
CA GLY A 34 1.43 6.12 6.85
C GLY A 34 0.38 5.28 6.14
N ALA A 35 0.82 4.21 5.51
CA ALA A 35 -0.03 3.34 4.70
C ALA A 35 0.39 1.87 4.82
N VAL A 36 -0.49 1.00 4.36
CA VAL A 36 -0.25 -0.43 4.22
C VAL A 36 -0.52 -0.86 2.79
N ALA A 37 0.16 -1.93 2.33
CA ALA A 37 -0.13 -2.58 1.06
C ALA A 37 0.02 -4.09 1.20
N ILE A 38 -0.77 -4.87 0.45
CA ILE A 38 -0.93 -6.30 0.68
C ILE A 38 -0.80 -7.10 -0.62
N VAL A 39 0.16 -8.00 -0.70
CA VAL A 39 0.19 -9.06 -1.71
C VAL A 39 -0.69 -10.19 -1.21
N ALA A 40 -1.95 -10.20 -1.62
CA ALA A 40 -2.96 -11.16 -1.19
C ALA A 40 -3.08 -12.32 -2.18
N VAL A 41 -2.73 -13.53 -1.75
CA VAL A 41 -2.73 -14.75 -2.57
C VAL A 41 -3.65 -15.79 -1.95
N ASP A 42 -4.57 -16.33 -2.74
CA ASP A 42 -5.45 -17.40 -2.28
C ASP A 42 -4.80 -18.78 -2.33
N GLY A 43 -5.52 -19.80 -1.80
CA GLY A 43 -5.06 -21.18 -1.76
C GLY A 43 -4.84 -21.83 -3.13
N ASP A 44 -5.41 -21.27 -4.20
CA ASP A 44 -5.26 -21.73 -5.57
C ASP A 44 -4.13 -21.01 -6.33
N GLY A 45 -3.41 -20.10 -5.68
CA GLY A 45 -2.29 -19.35 -6.24
C GLY A 45 -2.71 -18.19 -7.16
N TRP A 46 -3.83 -17.53 -6.85
CA TRP A 46 -4.22 -16.28 -7.50
C TRP A 46 -3.90 -15.10 -6.60
N VAL A 47 -3.18 -14.12 -7.12
CA VAL A 47 -2.98 -12.82 -6.49
C VAL A 47 -4.16 -11.91 -6.84
N THR A 48 -4.69 -11.22 -5.83
CA THR A 48 -5.75 -10.23 -6.00
C THR A 48 -5.14 -8.84 -6.14
N LEU A 49 -5.58 -8.13 -7.17
CA LEU A 49 -5.22 -6.76 -7.49
C LEU A 49 -6.51 -5.92 -7.55
N VAL A 50 -6.37 -4.62 -7.40
CA VAL A 50 -7.45 -3.64 -7.55
C VAL A 50 -7.11 -2.68 -8.69
N ARG A 51 -8.11 -2.32 -9.49
CA ARG A 51 -7.98 -1.26 -10.49
C ARG A 51 -8.81 -0.08 -10.06
N GLN A 52 -8.18 1.04 -9.76
CA GLN A 52 -8.84 2.23 -9.25
C GLN A 52 -8.36 3.51 -9.93
N LEU A 53 -9.22 4.53 -9.93
CA LEU A 53 -8.85 5.85 -10.40
C LEU A 53 -7.91 6.51 -9.37
N ARG A 54 -6.74 6.93 -9.85
CA ARG A 54 -5.83 7.78 -9.09
C ARG A 54 -5.84 9.17 -9.72
N GLU A 55 -6.54 10.11 -9.10
CA GLU A 55 -6.72 11.48 -9.59
C GLU A 55 -5.38 12.19 -9.85
N PRO A 56 -4.34 12.03 -9.01
CA PRO A 56 -3.03 12.63 -9.31
C PRO A 56 -2.43 12.09 -10.60
N ALA A 57 -2.63 10.80 -10.91
CA ALA A 57 -2.18 10.17 -12.14
C ALA A 57 -3.15 10.39 -13.32
N ARG A 58 -4.40 10.88 -13.04
CA ARG A 58 -5.49 11.11 -14.01
C ARG A 58 -5.86 9.88 -14.83
N ARG A 59 -5.72 8.70 -14.24
CA ARG A 59 -6.03 7.41 -14.88
C ARG A 59 -6.22 6.32 -13.83
N LYS A 60 -6.84 5.22 -14.25
CA LYS A 60 -6.92 4.02 -13.44
C LYS A 60 -5.57 3.31 -13.44
N LEU A 61 -5.07 2.97 -12.24
CA LEU A 61 -3.88 2.15 -12.04
C LEU A 61 -4.29 0.76 -11.58
N LEU A 62 -3.42 -0.21 -11.86
CA LEU A 62 -3.54 -1.56 -11.34
C LEU A 62 -2.58 -1.70 -10.15
N GLU A 63 -3.12 -2.02 -9.00
CA GLU A 63 -2.43 -1.96 -7.71
C GLU A 63 -2.71 -3.22 -6.88
N ILE A 64 -1.83 -3.54 -5.92
CA ILE A 64 -2.20 -4.43 -4.82
C ILE A 64 -3.12 -3.68 -3.86
N PRO A 65 -4.01 -4.36 -3.11
CA PRO A 65 -4.83 -3.73 -2.08
C PRO A 65 -3.98 -2.90 -1.13
N ALA A 66 -4.41 -1.69 -0.82
CA ALA A 66 -3.62 -0.73 -0.04
C ALA A 66 -4.50 0.34 0.58
N GLY A 67 -4.17 0.77 1.78
CA GLY A 67 -4.93 1.83 2.42
C GLY A 67 -4.15 2.64 3.44
N THR A 68 -4.76 3.74 3.86
CA THR A 68 -4.17 4.68 4.80
C THR A 68 -4.47 4.25 6.23
N ARG A 69 -3.46 4.30 7.09
CA ARG A 69 -3.60 4.01 8.50
C ARG A 69 -4.40 5.08 9.23
N GLU A 70 -5.28 4.66 10.12
CA GLU A 70 -5.90 5.55 11.09
C GLU A 70 -4.90 5.94 12.21
N PRO A 71 -5.12 7.08 12.89
CA PRO A 71 -4.23 7.48 13.98
C PRO A 71 -4.14 6.42 15.08
N GLY A 72 -2.94 5.90 15.33
CA GLY A 72 -2.68 4.88 16.36
C GLY A 72 -3.06 3.45 15.96
N GLU A 73 -3.55 3.22 14.76
CA GLU A 73 -3.88 1.90 14.25
C GLU A 73 -2.61 1.05 14.08
N ASP A 74 -2.68 -0.21 14.53
CA ASP A 74 -1.63 -1.20 14.25
C ASP A 74 -1.53 -1.48 12.74
N PRO A 75 -0.33 -1.50 12.14
CA PRO A 75 -0.19 -1.69 10.69
C PRO A 75 -0.79 -3.00 10.17
N LEU A 76 -0.68 -4.09 10.92
CA LEU A 76 -1.23 -5.38 10.47
C LEU A 76 -2.76 -5.40 10.56
N GLU A 77 -3.33 -4.78 11.59
CA GLU A 77 -4.79 -4.66 11.71
C GLU A 77 -5.35 -3.74 10.62
N CYS A 78 -4.66 -2.65 10.29
CA CYS A 78 -4.98 -1.82 9.12
C CYS A 78 -4.98 -2.66 7.84
N ALA A 79 -3.92 -3.44 7.58
CA ALA A 79 -3.82 -4.27 6.39
C ALA A 79 -4.97 -5.30 6.29
N ARG A 80 -5.37 -5.89 7.42
CA ARG A 80 -6.52 -6.82 7.48
C ARG A 80 -7.84 -6.12 7.20
N ARG A 81 -8.03 -4.91 7.73
CA ARG A 81 -9.23 -4.10 7.51
C ARG A 81 -9.34 -3.72 6.03
N GLU A 82 -8.29 -3.15 5.45
CA GLU A 82 -8.27 -2.73 4.03
C GLU A 82 -8.51 -3.91 3.08
N LEU A 83 -7.85 -5.05 3.31
CA LEU A 83 -8.07 -6.23 2.47
C LEU A 83 -9.52 -6.70 2.49
N ARG A 84 -10.18 -6.62 3.65
CA ARG A 84 -11.59 -6.96 3.78
C ARG A 84 -12.50 -5.94 3.12
N GLU A 85 -12.23 -4.65 3.31
CA GLU A 85 -13.04 -3.53 2.79
C GLU A 85 -12.95 -3.42 1.27
N GLU A 86 -11.74 -3.44 0.71
CA GLU A 86 -11.52 -3.33 -0.74
C GLU A 86 -11.82 -4.61 -1.51
N CYS A 87 -11.48 -5.78 -0.95
CA CYS A 87 -11.50 -7.03 -1.70
C CYS A 87 -12.50 -8.07 -1.19
N GLY A 88 -13.08 -7.87 0.00
CA GLY A 88 -13.91 -8.88 0.65
C GLY A 88 -13.13 -10.14 1.03
N LEU A 89 -11.81 -10.04 1.23
CA LEU A 89 -10.93 -11.15 1.57
C LEU A 89 -10.54 -11.12 3.05
N THR A 90 -10.39 -12.32 3.64
CA THR A 90 -10.03 -12.51 5.05
C THR A 90 -9.14 -13.73 5.24
N GLY A 91 -8.68 -13.95 6.48
CA GLY A 91 -7.85 -15.12 6.82
C GLY A 91 -6.42 -15.02 6.27
N GLY A 92 -5.85 -16.19 6.00
CA GLY A 92 -4.51 -16.34 5.48
C GLY A 92 -3.39 -16.21 6.53
N ASP A 93 -2.21 -16.63 6.12
CA ASP A 93 -0.96 -16.50 6.87
C ASP A 93 -0.27 -15.20 6.46
N TRP A 94 -0.06 -14.32 7.45
CA TRP A 94 0.45 -12.96 7.24
C TRP A 94 1.94 -12.85 7.61
N ARG A 95 2.70 -12.15 6.77
CA ARG A 95 4.08 -11.76 7.09
C ARG A 95 4.40 -10.39 6.50
N GLU A 96 5.22 -9.63 7.19
CA GLU A 96 5.76 -8.37 6.68
C GLU A 96 6.86 -8.67 5.65
N LEU A 97 6.72 -8.10 4.45
CA LEU A 97 7.73 -8.18 3.39
C LEU A 97 8.78 -7.08 3.53
N ALA A 98 8.35 -5.87 3.82
CA ALA A 98 9.22 -4.71 3.99
C ALA A 98 8.48 -3.53 4.63
N THR A 99 9.28 -2.58 5.13
CA THR A 99 8.82 -1.23 5.46
C THR A 99 9.73 -0.22 4.79
N PHE A 100 9.16 0.86 4.25
CA PHE A 100 9.93 1.86 3.53
C PHE A 100 9.19 3.19 3.41
N PHE A 101 9.93 4.27 3.17
CA PHE A 101 9.34 5.52 2.72
C PHE A 101 9.07 5.47 1.22
N THR A 102 7.88 5.86 0.78
CA THR A 102 7.50 5.82 -0.64
C THR A 102 8.20 6.91 -1.45
N THR A 103 8.29 8.12 -0.89
CA THR A 103 8.94 9.25 -1.55
C THR A 103 9.58 10.22 -0.53
N PRO A 104 10.69 9.81 0.14
CA PRO A 104 11.27 10.52 1.29
C PRO A 104 11.88 11.88 0.94
N GLY A 105 11.91 12.25 -0.34
CA GLY A 105 12.39 13.55 -0.78
C GLY A 105 11.50 14.73 -0.34
N PHE A 106 10.20 14.47 -0.13
CA PHE A 106 9.23 15.51 0.28
C PHE A 106 8.01 15.01 1.03
N CYS A 107 7.83 13.70 1.21
CA CYS A 107 6.67 13.12 1.88
C CYS A 107 7.10 12.15 2.99
N ARG A 108 6.36 12.18 4.10
CA ARG A 108 6.55 11.27 5.24
C ARG A 108 5.71 10.01 5.17
N GLU A 109 5.18 9.67 4.01
CA GLU A 109 4.48 8.40 3.85
C GLU A 109 5.41 7.23 4.12
N TYR A 110 5.12 6.49 5.20
CA TYR A 110 5.80 5.27 5.59
C TYR A 110 4.89 4.09 5.31
N MET A 111 5.35 3.20 4.44
CA MET A 111 4.61 2.03 3.96
C MET A 111 4.98 0.80 4.77
N HIS A 112 3.98 0.04 5.22
CA HIS A 112 4.11 -1.32 5.69
C HIS A 112 3.56 -2.28 4.63
N LEU A 113 4.41 -3.11 4.09
CA LEU A 113 4.08 -4.04 3.01
C LEU A 113 3.99 -5.46 3.55
N TYR A 114 2.85 -6.11 3.31
CA TYR A 114 2.58 -7.47 3.77
C TYR A 114 2.37 -8.44 2.62
N ALA A 115 2.63 -9.71 2.86
CA ALA A 115 2.05 -10.82 2.12
C ALA A 115 1.01 -11.52 3.00
N ALA A 116 -0.11 -11.92 2.40
CA ALA A 116 -1.15 -12.74 3.01
C ALA A 116 -1.43 -13.93 2.09
N GLU A 117 -1.06 -15.14 2.51
CA GLU A 117 -1.22 -16.37 1.72
C GLU A 117 -2.36 -17.23 2.29
N GLY A 118 -3.12 -17.86 1.40
CA GLY A 118 -4.28 -18.64 1.79
C GLY A 118 -5.48 -17.77 2.20
N VAL A 119 -5.58 -16.53 1.65
CA VAL A 119 -6.75 -15.70 1.89
C VAL A 119 -8.00 -16.29 1.24
N GLU A 120 -9.14 -16.08 1.88
CA GLU A 120 -10.43 -16.60 1.46
C GLU A 120 -11.47 -15.49 1.36
N ARG A 121 -12.58 -15.74 0.66
CA ARG A 121 -13.70 -14.81 0.66
C ARG A 121 -14.33 -14.73 2.04
N GLY A 122 -14.40 -13.51 2.59
CA GLY A 122 -15.12 -13.22 3.82
C GLY A 122 -16.64 -13.14 3.60
N GLU A 123 -17.37 -12.98 4.70
CA GLU A 123 -18.84 -12.80 4.68
C GLU A 123 -19.25 -11.40 4.19
N SER A 124 -18.35 -10.42 4.23
CA SER A 124 -18.60 -9.04 3.80
C SER A 124 -18.30 -8.87 2.31
N ALA A 125 -19.21 -8.22 1.60
CA ALA A 125 -18.92 -7.70 0.26
C ALA A 125 -18.01 -6.45 0.38
N PRO A 126 -17.21 -6.14 -0.65
CA PRO A 126 -16.50 -4.86 -0.74
C PRO A 126 -17.45 -3.69 -0.55
N ASP A 127 -16.98 -2.60 0.04
CA ASP A 127 -17.80 -1.42 0.26
C ASP A 127 -18.27 -0.85 -1.10
N ALA A 128 -19.59 -0.61 -1.20
CA ALA A 128 -20.23 -0.21 -2.45
C ALA A 128 -19.84 1.21 -2.90
N ASP A 129 -19.17 1.97 -2.05
CA ASP A 129 -18.80 3.37 -2.30
C ASP A 129 -17.43 3.52 -2.99
N GLU A 130 -16.65 2.44 -3.09
CA GLU A 130 -15.40 2.44 -3.81
C GLU A 130 -15.58 1.83 -5.21
N GLU A 131 -15.37 2.64 -6.26
CA GLU A 131 -15.34 2.16 -7.66
C GLU A 131 -14.08 1.32 -7.94
N LEU A 132 -13.88 0.23 -7.18
CA LEU A 132 -12.78 -0.70 -7.34
C LEU A 132 -13.17 -1.85 -8.27
N GLU A 133 -12.34 -2.12 -9.25
CA GLU A 133 -12.43 -3.31 -10.09
C GLU A 133 -11.43 -4.36 -9.61
N LEU A 134 -11.91 -5.49 -9.10
CA LEU A 134 -11.05 -6.60 -8.71
C LEU A 134 -10.47 -7.30 -9.93
N VAL A 135 -9.16 -7.45 -9.97
CA VAL A 135 -8.40 -8.14 -11.02
C VAL A 135 -7.63 -9.28 -10.37
N ARG A 136 -7.58 -10.44 -11.02
CA ARG A 136 -6.84 -11.59 -10.50
C ARG A 136 -5.82 -12.08 -11.50
N TRP A 137 -4.60 -12.29 -11.04
CA TRP A 137 -3.53 -12.91 -11.82
C TRP A 137 -3.10 -14.22 -11.18
N ARG A 138 -2.66 -15.17 -12.00
CA ARG A 138 -1.90 -16.31 -11.46
C ARG A 138 -0.57 -15.78 -10.95
N VAL A 139 -0.08 -16.32 -9.83
CA VAL A 139 1.24 -15.93 -9.30
C VAL A 139 2.34 -16.13 -10.35
N ASP A 140 2.23 -17.19 -11.18
CA ASP A 140 3.19 -17.47 -12.24
C ASP A 140 3.13 -16.47 -13.41
N ASP A 141 2.04 -15.70 -13.53
CA ASP A 141 1.86 -14.67 -14.54
C ASP A 141 2.35 -13.28 -14.07
N ILE A 142 2.76 -13.12 -12.81
CA ILE A 142 3.20 -11.82 -12.29
C ILE A 142 4.44 -11.31 -13.03
N GLU A 143 5.50 -12.13 -13.10
CA GLU A 143 6.79 -11.71 -13.66
C GLU A 143 6.69 -11.19 -15.11
N PRO A 144 6.04 -11.91 -16.05
CA PRO A 144 5.87 -11.41 -17.43
C PRO A 144 4.98 -10.16 -17.55
N ARG A 145 4.16 -9.87 -16.54
CA ARG A 145 3.20 -8.77 -16.54
C ARG A 145 3.60 -7.57 -15.69
N LEU A 146 4.79 -7.58 -15.08
CA LEU A 146 5.28 -6.45 -14.26
C LEU A 146 5.29 -5.12 -15.03
N GLY A 147 5.46 -5.15 -16.35
CA GLY A 147 5.39 -3.96 -17.20
C GLY A 147 4.00 -3.30 -17.30
N GLU A 148 2.94 -3.95 -16.81
CA GLU A 148 1.59 -3.37 -16.74
C GLU A 148 1.38 -2.55 -15.46
N ILE A 149 2.30 -2.64 -14.49
CA ILE A 149 2.22 -1.98 -13.20
C ILE A 149 2.96 -0.64 -13.25
N GLU A 150 2.29 0.40 -12.82
CA GLU A 150 2.84 1.77 -12.76
C GLU A 150 2.89 2.31 -11.32
N ASP A 151 2.28 1.60 -10.36
CA ASP A 151 2.37 1.92 -8.93
C ASP A 151 3.63 1.33 -8.30
N ALA A 152 4.38 2.16 -7.56
CA ALA A 152 5.64 1.77 -6.95
C ALA A 152 5.48 0.73 -5.84
N SER A 153 4.47 0.89 -4.98
CA SER A 153 4.20 -0.03 -3.86
C SER A 153 3.84 -1.41 -4.38
N THR A 154 3.05 -1.48 -5.43
CA THR A 154 2.69 -2.72 -6.13
C THR A 154 3.91 -3.39 -6.76
N LEU A 155 4.75 -2.63 -7.48
CA LEU A 155 5.98 -3.17 -8.05
C LEU A 155 6.90 -3.77 -6.97
N VAL A 156 7.13 -3.02 -5.88
CA VAL A 156 7.95 -3.47 -4.77
C VAL A 156 7.35 -4.74 -4.13
N GLY A 157 6.04 -4.74 -3.89
CA GLY A 157 5.33 -5.87 -3.29
C GLY A 157 5.45 -7.15 -4.10
N LEU A 158 5.10 -7.07 -5.37
CA LEU A 158 5.15 -8.23 -6.28
C LEU A 158 6.58 -8.75 -6.47
N LEU A 159 7.57 -7.86 -6.60
CA LEU A 159 8.97 -8.26 -6.75
C LEU A 159 9.54 -8.92 -5.50
N LEU A 160 9.26 -8.39 -4.30
CA LEU A 160 9.70 -9.00 -3.05
C LEU A 160 9.04 -10.36 -2.84
N TYR A 161 7.73 -10.46 -3.09
CA TYR A 161 7.00 -11.71 -3.00
C TYR A 161 7.58 -12.79 -3.93
N LEU A 162 7.82 -12.46 -5.21
CA LEU A 162 8.45 -13.38 -6.17
C LEU A 162 9.86 -13.77 -5.74
N ASN A 163 10.64 -12.83 -5.17
CA ASN A 163 11.98 -13.13 -4.68
C ASN A 163 11.97 -14.11 -3.51
N GLU A 164 11.06 -13.95 -2.55
CA GLU A 164 10.91 -14.89 -1.43
C GLU A 164 10.55 -16.29 -1.92
N ARG A 165 9.58 -16.41 -2.83
CA ARG A 165 9.23 -17.70 -3.44
C ARG A 165 10.42 -18.39 -4.12
N ARG A 166 11.26 -17.64 -4.83
CA ARG A 166 12.46 -18.17 -5.49
C ARG A 166 13.54 -18.63 -4.50
N THR A 167 13.63 -17.97 -3.36
CA THR A 167 14.68 -18.25 -2.36
C THR A 167 14.24 -19.21 -1.26
N GLY A 168 12.97 -19.68 -1.29
CA GLY A 168 12.41 -20.58 -0.28
C GLY A 168 12.28 -19.93 1.11
N ARG A 169 12.14 -18.62 1.17
CA ARG A 169 11.87 -17.85 2.40
C ARG A 169 10.36 -17.65 2.58
N THR A 170 9.64 -18.75 2.59
CA THR A 170 8.21 -18.78 2.94
C THR A 170 8.02 -19.30 4.35
#